data_2febc2fe84d76ee0673414cf764d3619
#
_entry.id   2febc2fe84d76ee0673414cf764d3619
#
_cell.length_a   1.000
_cell.length_b   1.000
_cell.length_c   1.000
_cell.angle_alpha   90.00
_cell.angle_beta   90.00
_cell.angle_gamma   90.00
#
_symmetry.space_group_name_H-M   'P 1'
#
loop_
_entity.id
_entity.type
_entity.pdbx_description
1 polymer ?
#
loop_
_entity_poly.entity_id
_entity_poly.type
_entity_poly.pdbx_seq_one_letter_code
_entity_poly.pdbx_strand_id
1 'polypeptide(L)'
;DQEAVGLAVVVQLLVPAEAAGILFTANPLTGRRDQAMISAAWGLGEAVVAGKVTPDTLIVAKASGQIVQRTTADKQVMTVRTEQGTAEQATPADLRRRPVLDDQQAAELVRLGNQIEQLNQTPMDIEWALAQGALAILQARPITALPAAETPSPTVWPLPNPQGQYGRSSIVEQLPDPLSPLFATLGLEVIEAANQRMYAEFIGPSSPSTTMPT
;
A
#
# COMPACT_ATOMS: atom_id res chain seq x y z
N ASP A 1 -38.76 -9.56 -7.95
CA ASP A 1 -38.30 -10.51 -8.99
C ASP A 1 -36.93 -11.02 -8.60
N GLN A 2 -36.87 -12.26 -8.08
CA GLN A 2 -35.65 -13.03 -7.88
C GLN A 2 -35.26 -13.67 -9.22
N GLU A 3 -35.10 -12.86 -10.25
CA GLU A 3 -34.73 -13.35 -11.57
C GLU A 3 -33.21 -13.66 -11.60
N ALA A 4 -32.98 -14.98 -11.70
CA ALA A 4 -31.78 -15.59 -12.27
C ALA A 4 -30.41 -14.97 -11.85
N VAL A 5 -30.04 -15.15 -10.60
CA VAL A 5 -28.62 -15.06 -10.23
C VAL A 5 -27.90 -16.23 -10.85
N GLY A 6 -27.22 -16.00 -11.99
CA GLY A 6 -26.33 -16.97 -12.60
C GLY A 6 -25.09 -17.17 -11.71
N LEU A 7 -24.95 -18.35 -11.09
CA LEU A 7 -23.78 -18.71 -10.32
C LEU A 7 -22.78 -19.39 -11.25
N ALA A 8 -21.60 -18.79 -11.46
CA ALA A 8 -20.51 -19.43 -12.16
C ALA A 8 -19.69 -20.30 -11.18
N VAL A 9 -19.38 -21.52 -11.59
CA VAL A 9 -18.55 -22.44 -10.81
C VAL A 9 -17.23 -22.64 -11.55
N VAL A 10 -16.11 -22.43 -10.86
CA VAL A 10 -14.76 -22.73 -11.39
C VAL A 10 -14.28 -24.03 -10.78
N VAL A 11 -13.89 -24.98 -11.63
CA VAL A 11 -13.23 -26.22 -11.21
C VAL A 11 -11.76 -26.13 -11.58
N GLN A 12 -10.89 -26.19 -10.57
CA GLN A 12 -9.46 -25.97 -10.72
C GLN A 12 -8.69 -27.07 -10.01
N LEU A 13 -7.55 -27.49 -10.58
CA LEU A 13 -6.64 -28.42 -9.91
C LEU A 13 -6.01 -27.74 -8.70
N LEU A 14 -6.01 -28.44 -7.57
CA LEU A 14 -5.33 -27.98 -6.37
C LEU A 14 -3.81 -28.11 -6.56
N VAL A 15 -3.10 -27.00 -6.53
CA VAL A 15 -1.62 -26.96 -6.56
C VAL A 15 -1.11 -27.49 -5.20
N PRO A 16 -0.20 -28.47 -5.17
CA PRO A 16 0.42 -28.97 -3.92
C PRO A 16 1.48 -27.97 -3.44
N ALA A 17 1.03 -26.80 -2.96
CA ALA A 17 1.87 -25.67 -2.64
C ALA A 17 2.81 -25.96 -1.45
N GLU A 18 4.11 -25.73 -1.65
CA GLU A 18 5.13 -25.65 -0.60
C GLU A 18 5.11 -24.28 0.08
N ALA A 19 4.77 -23.25 -0.69
CA ALA A 19 4.55 -21.89 -0.24
C ALA A 19 3.47 -21.23 -1.10
N ALA A 20 2.78 -20.24 -0.52
CA ALA A 20 1.74 -19.50 -1.21
C ALA A 20 1.59 -18.11 -0.63
N GLY A 21 0.81 -17.26 -1.31
CA GLY A 21 0.58 -15.93 -0.81
C GLY A 21 -0.19 -15.03 -1.76
N ILE A 22 -0.03 -13.73 -1.55
CA ILE A 22 -0.68 -12.67 -2.30
C ILE A 22 0.38 -11.75 -2.89
N LEU A 23 0.18 -11.34 -4.14
CA LEU A 23 0.92 -10.28 -4.80
C LEU A 23 -0.02 -9.15 -5.15
N PHE A 24 0.22 -7.97 -4.62
CA PHE A 24 -0.38 -6.72 -5.08
C PHE A 24 0.54 -6.05 -6.09
N THR A 25 0.05 -5.77 -7.28
CA THR A 25 0.85 -5.10 -8.33
C THR A 25 0.96 -3.59 -8.14
N ALA A 26 0.32 -3.04 -7.12
CA ALA A 26 0.56 -1.70 -6.58
C ALA A 26 0.64 -1.82 -5.05
N ASN A 27 1.42 -0.96 -4.41
CA ASN A 27 1.55 -0.99 -2.95
C ASN A 27 0.24 -0.54 -2.28
N PRO A 28 -0.49 -1.44 -1.60
CA PRO A 28 -1.81 -1.12 -1.05
C PRO A 28 -1.75 -0.20 0.18
N LEU A 29 -0.57 -0.03 0.79
CA LEU A 29 -0.37 0.83 1.96
C LEU A 29 -0.13 2.29 1.55
N THR A 30 0.61 2.51 0.45
CA THR A 30 1.06 3.84 0.02
C THR A 30 0.41 4.30 -1.29
N GLY A 31 -0.31 3.43 -1.98
CA GLY A 31 -0.86 3.71 -3.30
C GLY A 31 0.16 3.76 -4.44
N ARG A 32 1.45 3.52 -4.17
CA ARG A 32 2.52 3.58 -5.18
C ARG A 32 2.38 2.47 -6.21
N ARG A 33 2.30 2.87 -7.49
CA ARG A 33 2.12 1.95 -8.63
C ARG A 33 3.44 1.45 -9.23
N ASP A 34 4.56 2.05 -8.86
CA ASP A 34 5.92 1.63 -9.23
C ASP A 34 6.48 0.52 -8.33
N GLN A 35 5.72 0.16 -7.29
CA GLN A 35 6.06 -0.90 -6.34
C GLN A 35 5.00 -2.00 -6.34
N ALA A 36 5.45 -3.23 -6.23
CA ALA A 36 4.62 -4.37 -5.90
C ALA A 36 4.84 -4.79 -4.44
N MET A 37 3.81 -5.34 -3.80
CA MET A 37 3.91 -5.91 -2.46
C MET A 37 3.58 -7.39 -2.50
N ILE A 38 4.46 -8.22 -1.95
CA ILE A 38 4.27 -9.67 -1.84
C ILE A 38 4.10 -10.02 -0.37
N SER A 39 3.07 -10.82 -0.06
CA SER A 39 2.90 -11.54 1.20
C SER A 39 3.11 -13.02 0.93
N ALA A 40 3.94 -13.70 1.74
CA ALA A 40 4.33 -15.08 1.50
C ALA A 40 4.37 -15.90 2.79
N ALA A 41 3.81 -17.09 2.79
CA ALA A 41 3.88 -18.04 3.89
C ALA A 41 4.11 -19.47 3.37
N TRP A 42 4.55 -20.36 4.27
CA TRP A 42 4.70 -21.77 3.97
C TRP A 42 3.35 -22.49 3.89
N GLY A 43 3.25 -23.45 3.00
CA GLY A 43 2.05 -24.26 2.76
C GLY A 43 1.02 -23.59 1.86
N LEU A 44 -0.26 -23.90 2.10
CA LEU A 44 -1.38 -23.43 1.29
C LEU A 44 -1.74 -21.98 1.61
N GLY A 45 -2.18 -21.23 0.59
CA GLY A 45 -2.49 -19.79 0.69
C GLY A 45 -3.70 -19.43 1.51
N GLU A 46 -4.59 -20.37 1.82
CA GLU A 46 -5.83 -20.14 2.58
C GLU A 46 -5.59 -19.36 3.89
N ALA A 47 -4.54 -19.73 4.64
CA ALA A 47 -4.23 -19.07 5.90
C ALA A 47 -3.71 -17.65 5.74
N VAL A 48 -3.03 -17.33 4.63
CA VAL A 48 -2.58 -15.97 4.31
C VAL A 48 -3.77 -15.09 3.96
N VAL A 49 -4.65 -15.58 3.09
CA VAL A 49 -5.87 -14.87 2.66
C VAL A 49 -6.81 -14.63 3.85
N ALA A 50 -6.94 -15.61 4.73
CA ALA A 50 -7.77 -15.50 5.94
C ALA A 50 -7.12 -14.69 7.09
N GLY A 51 -5.88 -14.22 6.93
CA GLY A 51 -5.15 -13.47 7.98
C GLY A 51 -4.80 -14.29 9.22
N LYS A 52 -4.76 -15.62 9.11
CA LYS A 52 -4.49 -16.54 10.24
C LYS A 52 -3.02 -16.72 10.55
N VAL A 53 -2.13 -16.41 9.61
CA VAL A 53 -0.68 -16.52 9.73
C VAL A 53 -0.03 -15.17 9.49
N THR A 54 1.13 -14.95 10.12
CA THR A 54 1.94 -13.75 9.86
C THR A 54 2.89 -14.05 8.69
N PRO A 55 2.68 -13.50 7.49
CA PRO A 55 3.51 -13.78 6.33
C PRO A 55 4.80 -12.96 6.32
N ASP A 56 5.78 -13.39 5.53
CA ASP A 56 6.84 -12.51 5.07
C ASP A 56 6.24 -11.42 4.18
N THR A 57 6.79 -10.21 4.25
CA THR A 57 6.37 -9.10 3.39
C THR A 57 7.56 -8.57 2.61
N LEU A 58 7.42 -8.45 1.30
CA LEU A 58 8.41 -7.88 0.41
C LEU A 58 7.79 -6.71 -0.36
N ILE A 59 8.52 -5.60 -0.42
CA ILE A 59 8.25 -4.50 -1.35
C ILE A 59 9.28 -4.59 -2.46
N VAL A 60 8.82 -4.64 -3.70
CA VAL A 60 9.65 -4.86 -4.87
C VAL A 60 9.44 -3.73 -5.86
N ALA A 61 10.51 -3.14 -6.37
CA ALA A 61 10.46 -2.16 -7.46
C ALA A 61 10.07 -2.86 -8.76
N LYS A 62 8.94 -2.51 -9.36
CA LYS A 62 8.38 -3.19 -10.55
C LYS A 62 9.29 -3.12 -11.78
N ALA A 63 9.99 -2.01 -11.97
CA ALA A 63 10.84 -1.80 -13.13
C ALA A 63 12.11 -2.67 -13.13
N SER A 64 12.69 -2.89 -11.95
CA SER A 64 13.98 -3.61 -11.81
C SER A 64 13.84 -5.01 -11.24
N GLY A 65 12.71 -5.34 -10.59
CA GLY A 65 12.54 -6.57 -9.82
C GLY A 65 13.34 -6.58 -8.50
N GLN A 66 13.99 -5.48 -8.13
CA GLN A 66 14.78 -5.39 -6.90
C GLN A 66 13.88 -5.29 -5.67
N ILE A 67 14.23 -6.03 -4.63
CA ILE A 67 13.57 -5.94 -3.33
C ILE A 67 14.04 -4.65 -2.65
N VAL A 68 13.08 -3.73 -2.44
CA VAL A 68 13.31 -2.45 -1.75
C VAL A 68 13.25 -2.65 -0.23
N GLN A 69 12.37 -3.54 0.21
CA GLN A 69 12.20 -3.85 1.62
C GLN A 69 11.81 -5.32 1.78
N ARG A 70 12.39 -6.01 2.76
CA ARG A 70 12.05 -7.38 3.15
C ARG A 70 11.82 -7.41 4.64
N THR A 71 10.68 -7.95 5.06
CA THR A 71 10.36 -8.25 6.45
C THR A 71 10.07 -9.74 6.55
N THR A 72 10.97 -10.47 7.19
CA THR A 72 10.80 -11.92 7.43
C THR A 72 10.11 -12.13 8.77
N ALA A 73 8.98 -12.81 8.76
CA ALA A 73 8.19 -13.10 9.95
C ALA A 73 8.63 -14.38 10.66
N ASP A 74 8.24 -14.55 11.91
CA ASP A 74 8.28 -15.83 12.62
C ASP A 74 6.98 -16.60 12.32
N LYS A 75 7.00 -17.38 11.23
CA LYS A 75 5.88 -18.15 10.71
C LYS A 75 5.61 -19.40 11.54
N GLN A 76 4.89 -19.26 12.64
CA GLN A 76 4.70 -20.36 13.61
C GLN A 76 3.82 -21.48 13.10
N VAL A 77 2.87 -21.16 12.23
CA VAL A 77 1.86 -22.10 11.74
C VAL A 77 1.84 -22.06 10.21
N MET A 78 1.61 -23.21 9.59
CA MET A 78 1.38 -23.37 8.16
C MET A 78 0.15 -24.25 7.90
N THR A 79 -0.54 -24.02 6.78
CA THR A 79 -1.65 -24.85 6.36
C THR A 79 -1.17 -25.89 5.36
N VAL A 80 -1.53 -27.12 5.59
CA VAL A 80 -1.17 -28.27 4.72
C VAL A 80 -2.40 -29.03 4.25
N ARG A 81 -2.26 -29.69 3.12
CA ARG A 81 -3.25 -30.62 2.62
C ARG A 81 -3.24 -31.92 3.42
N THR A 82 -4.41 -32.44 3.75
CA THR A 82 -4.65 -33.75 4.33
C THR A 82 -5.62 -34.56 3.45
N GLU A 83 -5.82 -35.82 3.76
CA GLU A 83 -6.80 -36.65 3.05
C GLU A 83 -8.25 -36.17 3.25
N GLN A 84 -8.51 -35.44 4.33
CA GLN A 84 -9.84 -34.95 4.71
C GLN A 84 -10.05 -33.44 4.43
N GLY A 85 -9.09 -32.79 3.74
CA GLY A 85 -9.15 -31.37 3.43
C GLY A 85 -7.84 -30.63 3.75
N THR A 86 -7.91 -29.58 4.52
CA THR A 86 -6.77 -28.78 4.98
C THR A 86 -6.66 -28.79 6.50
N ALA A 87 -5.43 -28.73 7.02
CA ALA A 87 -5.18 -28.64 8.46
C ALA A 87 -4.03 -27.66 8.75
N GLU A 88 -4.14 -26.99 9.89
CA GLU A 88 -3.05 -26.17 10.43
C GLU A 88 -2.07 -27.07 11.19
N GLN A 89 -0.79 -26.87 10.96
CA GLN A 89 0.28 -27.53 11.71
C GLN A 89 1.39 -26.56 12.07
N ALA A 90 2.20 -26.90 13.07
CA ALA A 90 3.37 -26.11 13.42
C ALA A 90 4.37 -26.12 12.27
N THR A 91 4.86 -24.95 11.91
CA THR A 91 5.93 -24.81 10.91
C THR A 91 7.22 -25.44 11.45
N PRO A 92 7.94 -26.26 10.68
CA PRO A 92 9.26 -26.78 11.05
C PRO A 92 10.19 -25.65 11.51
N ALA A 93 10.98 -25.91 12.55
CA ALA A 93 11.78 -24.88 13.20
C ALA A 93 12.78 -24.18 12.27
N ASP A 94 13.33 -24.90 11.31
CA ASP A 94 14.26 -24.42 10.27
C ASP A 94 13.58 -23.52 9.23
N LEU A 95 12.26 -23.63 9.03
CA LEU A 95 11.47 -22.83 8.09
C LEU A 95 10.85 -21.57 8.74
N ARG A 96 10.63 -21.56 10.04
CA ARG A 96 9.90 -20.49 10.74
C ARG A 96 10.42 -19.09 10.41
N ARG A 97 11.74 -18.89 10.44
CA ARG A 97 12.40 -17.60 10.21
C ARG A 97 13.17 -17.55 8.89
N ARG A 98 13.04 -18.57 8.08
CA ARG A 98 13.60 -18.61 6.73
C ARG A 98 12.73 -17.79 5.79
N PRO A 99 13.29 -16.94 4.91
CA PRO A 99 12.53 -16.30 3.85
C PRO A 99 11.81 -17.33 2.98
N VAL A 100 10.54 -17.09 2.67
CA VAL A 100 9.71 -17.97 1.86
C VAL A 100 10.12 -17.94 0.39
N LEU A 101 10.41 -16.74 -0.11
CA LEU A 101 10.89 -16.52 -1.48
C LEU A 101 12.33 -16.00 -1.45
N ASP A 102 13.16 -16.51 -2.35
CA ASP A 102 14.43 -15.89 -2.69
C ASP A 102 14.22 -14.67 -3.63
N ASP A 103 15.31 -13.96 -3.94
CA ASP A 103 15.24 -12.72 -4.72
C ASP A 103 14.82 -12.99 -6.17
N GLN A 104 15.25 -14.13 -6.73
CA GLN A 104 14.90 -14.50 -8.10
C GLN A 104 13.43 -14.88 -8.22
N GLN A 105 12.91 -15.66 -7.26
CA GLN A 105 11.49 -16.02 -7.20
C GLN A 105 10.60 -14.80 -7.01
N ALA A 106 11.00 -13.86 -6.14
CA ALA A 106 10.26 -12.61 -5.94
C ALA A 106 10.23 -11.75 -7.22
N ALA A 107 11.37 -11.60 -7.90
CA ALA A 107 11.45 -10.86 -9.16
C ALA A 107 10.59 -11.50 -10.26
N GLU A 108 10.62 -12.82 -10.38
CA GLU A 108 9.82 -13.56 -11.36
C GLU A 108 8.32 -13.44 -11.08
N LEU A 109 7.91 -13.51 -9.81
CA LEU A 109 6.52 -13.34 -9.41
C LEU A 109 6.02 -11.92 -9.77
N VAL A 110 6.83 -10.89 -9.51
CA VAL A 110 6.49 -9.50 -9.90
C VAL A 110 6.43 -9.35 -11.42
N ARG A 111 7.32 -10.00 -12.18
CA ARG A 111 7.29 -10.03 -13.65
C ARG A 111 5.96 -10.60 -14.16
N LEU A 112 5.51 -11.73 -13.60
CA LEU A 112 4.20 -12.33 -13.93
C LEU A 112 3.06 -11.39 -13.56
N GLY A 113 3.10 -10.79 -12.37
CA GLY A 113 2.10 -9.80 -11.93
C GLY A 113 2.01 -8.60 -12.86
N ASN A 114 3.14 -8.07 -13.32
CA ASN A 114 3.17 -6.97 -14.28
C ASN A 114 2.51 -7.34 -15.61
N GLN A 115 2.70 -8.56 -16.10
CA GLN A 115 2.03 -9.03 -17.31
C GLN A 115 0.50 -9.11 -17.12
N ILE A 116 0.05 -9.62 -15.97
CA ILE A 116 -1.39 -9.70 -15.65
C ILE A 116 -1.99 -8.29 -15.53
N GLU A 117 -1.29 -7.36 -14.86
CA GLU A 117 -1.72 -5.96 -14.77
C GLU A 117 -1.83 -5.30 -16.15
N GLN A 118 -0.84 -5.54 -17.03
CA GLN A 118 -0.88 -5.02 -18.41
C GLN A 118 -2.07 -5.56 -19.20
N LEU A 119 -2.40 -6.84 -19.06
CA LEU A 119 -3.55 -7.45 -19.72
C LEU A 119 -4.89 -6.86 -19.21
N ASN A 120 -4.98 -6.56 -17.92
CA ASN A 120 -6.21 -6.05 -17.29
C ASN A 120 -6.28 -4.52 -17.24
N GLN A 121 -5.20 -3.80 -17.57
CA GLN A 121 -5.11 -2.34 -17.56
C GLN A 121 -5.42 -1.70 -16.18
N THR A 122 -5.23 -2.46 -15.11
CA THR A 122 -5.51 -2.01 -13.74
C THR A 122 -4.63 -2.76 -12.74
N PRO A 123 -4.27 -2.15 -11.59
CA PRO A 123 -3.58 -2.85 -10.51
C PRO A 123 -4.34 -4.08 -10.01
N MET A 124 -3.62 -5.15 -9.77
CA MET A 124 -4.17 -6.48 -9.50
C MET A 124 -3.76 -6.99 -8.12
N ASP A 125 -4.70 -7.70 -7.49
CA ASP A 125 -4.56 -8.57 -6.33
C ASP A 125 -4.51 -10.01 -6.84
N ILE A 126 -3.37 -10.68 -6.64
CA ILE A 126 -3.06 -11.96 -7.28
C ILE A 126 -2.70 -12.99 -6.22
N GLU A 127 -3.46 -14.08 -6.17
CA GLU A 127 -3.13 -15.26 -5.37
C GLU A 127 -2.17 -16.15 -6.15
N TRP A 128 -1.10 -16.59 -5.50
CA TRP A 128 -0.05 -17.40 -6.13
C TRP A 128 0.35 -18.55 -5.23
N ALA A 129 0.95 -19.57 -5.83
CA ALA A 129 1.56 -20.71 -5.15
C ALA A 129 2.93 -21.03 -5.75
N LEU A 130 3.81 -21.61 -4.93
CA LEU A 130 5.08 -22.18 -5.31
C LEU A 130 5.03 -23.68 -5.05
N ALA A 131 5.28 -24.49 -6.07
CA ALA A 131 5.33 -25.93 -5.98
C ALA A 131 6.47 -26.47 -6.85
N GLN A 132 7.36 -27.27 -6.30
CA GLN A 132 8.50 -27.86 -7.01
C GLN A 132 9.38 -26.81 -7.73
N GLY A 133 9.55 -25.66 -7.10
CA GLY A 133 10.30 -24.52 -7.65
C GLY A 133 9.58 -23.73 -8.75
N ALA A 134 8.36 -24.10 -9.14
CA ALA A 134 7.57 -23.39 -10.15
C ALA A 134 6.48 -22.51 -9.51
N LEU A 135 6.34 -21.29 -10.00
CA LEU A 135 5.27 -20.37 -9.61
C LEU A 135 3.99 -20.68 -10.39
N ALA A 136 2.86 -20.72 -9.70
CA ALA A 136 1.53 -20.88 -10.27
C ALA A 136 0.66 -19.68 -9.84
N ILE A 137 -0.05 -19.07 -10.78
CA ILE A 137 -1.06 -18.05 -10.53
C ILE A 137 -2.40 -18.78 -10.31
N LEU A 138 -3.02 -18.54 -9.17
CA LEU A 138 -4.26 -19.20 -8.77
C LEU A 138 -5.49 -18.36 -9.06
N GLN A 139 -5.40 -17.04 -8.75
CA GLN A 139 -6.47 -16.09 -8.97
C GLN A 139 -5.88 -14.71 -9.20
N ALA A 140 -6.54 -13.89 -10.01
CA ALA A 140 -6.22 -12.48 -10.18
C ALA A 140 -7.50 -11.66 -10.22
N ARG A 141 -7.55 -10.58 -9.44
CA ARG A 141 -8.69 -9.64 -9.42
C ARG A 141 -8.19 -8.19 -9.33
N PRO A 142 -8.95 -7.23 -9.85
CA PRO A 142 -8.60 -5.82 -9.68
C PRO A 142 -8.55 -5.42 -8.20
N ILE A 143 -7.58 -4.56 -7.83
CA ILE A 143 -7.59 -3.91 -6.53
C ILE A 143 -8.68 -2.84 -6.53
N THR A 144 -9.67 -2.98 -5.64
CA THR A 144 -10.85 -2.11 -5.61
C THR A 144 -10.63 -0.80 -4.86
N ALA A 145 -9.67 -0.74 -3.96
CA ALA A 145 -9.36 0.45 -3.16
C ALA A 145 -7.85 0.59 -2.99
N LEU A 146 -7.25 1.54 -3.72
CA LEU A 146 -5.89 1.99 -3.48
C LEU A 146 -5.94 3.39 -2.87
N PRO A 147 -5.11 3.69 -1.86
CA PRO A 147 -4.88 5.07 -1.44
C PRO A 147 -4.47 5.90 -2.66
N ALA A 148 -4.81 7.20 -2.64
CA ALA A 148 -4.18 8.12 -3.57
C ALA A 148 -2.66 7.97 -3.40
N ALA A 149 -1.92 7.83 -4.51
CA ALA A 149 -0.47 7.79 -4.44
C ALA A 149 -0.01 9.01 -3.64
N GLU A 150 0.82 8.81 -2.62
CA GLU A 150 1.47 9.91 -1.93
C GLU A 150 2.24 10.69 -2.99
N THR A 151 1.69 11.79 -3.44
CA THR A 151 2.46 12.78 -4.17
C THR A 151 3.49 13.30 -3.19
N PRO A 152 4.80 13.19 -3.49
CA PRO A 152 5.80 13.82 -2.63
C PRO A 152 5.36 15.27 -2.46
N SER A 153 5.19 15.70 -1.20
CA SER A 153 4.91 17.10 -0.90
C SER A 153 5.92 17.94 -1.69
N PRO A 154 5.47 18.90 -2.47
CA PRO A 154 6.39 19.69 -3.26
C PRO A 154 7.44 20.28 -2.31
N THR A 155 8.69 19.86 -2.47
CA THR A 155 9.81 20.39 -1.68
C THR A 155 10.12 21.85 -2.03
N VAL A 156 9.54 22.32 -3.14
CA VAL A 156 9.66 23.69 -3.62
C VAL A 156 8.25 24.24 -3.82
N TRP A 157 7.88 25.22 -2.99
CA TRP A 157 6.63 25.96 -3.12
C TRP A 157 6.88 27.16 -4.03
N PRO A 158 6.10 27.37 -5.10
CA PRO A 158 6.19 28.60 -5.85
C PRO A 158 5.80 29.76 -4.94
N LEU A 159 6.70 30.72 -4.77
CA LEU A 159 6.42 31.93 -4.00
C LEU A 159 5.33 32.73 -4.73
N PRO A 160 4.20 33.06 -4.09
CA PRO A 160 3.12 33.82 -4.72
C PRO A 160 3.59 35.19 -5.25
N ASN A 161 4.55 35.78 -4.60
CA ASN A 161 5.26 36.98 -5.06
C ASN A 161 6.77 36.77 -4.95
N PRO A 162 7.51 36.61 -6.07
CA PRO A 162 8.97 36.40 -6.07
C PRO A 162 9.78 37.52 -5.39
N GLN A 163 9.19 38.72 -5.26
CA GLN A 163 9.84 39.89 -4.61
C GLN A 163 9.32 40.11 -3.18
N GLY A 164 8.40 39.24 -2.70
CA GLY A 164 7.88 39.30 -1.34
C GLY A 164 8.90 38.86 -0.31
N GLN A 165 8.84 39.45 0.87
CA GLN A 165 9.56 38.95 2.04
C GLN A 165 8.63 37.99 2.80
N TYR A 166 9.07 36.75 2.95
CA TYR A 166 8.34 35.72 3.65
C TYR A 166 9.04 35.36 4.95
N GLY A 167 8.32 35.42 6.07
CA GLY A 167 8.82 35.03 7.38
C GLY A 167 8.06 33.82 7.93
N ARG A 168 8.71 33.01 8.74
CA ARG A 168 8.04 31.95 9.49
C ARG A 168 7.10 32.60 10.55
N SER A 169 5.84 32.17 10.55
CA SER A 169 4.88 32.51 11.61
C SER A 169 4.92 31.42 12.69
N SER A 170 4.72 31.79 13.94
CA SER A 170 4.66 30.87 15.08
C SER A 170 3.62 29.75 14.93
N ILE A 171 2.59 29.97 14.10
CA ILE A 171 1.56 28.96 13.79
C ILE A 171 2.14 27.80 12.98
N VAL A 172 3.07 28.07 12.06
CA VAL A 172 3.72 27.02 11.24
C VAL A 172 4.58 26.10 12.10
N GLU A 173 5.10 26.58 13.21
CA GLU A 173 5.89 25.77 14.16
C GLU A 173 5.01 24.82 14.97
N GLN A 174 3.74 25.16 15.16
CA GLN A 174 2.76 24.34 15.88
C GLN A 174 2.00 23.35 14.96
N LEU A 175 2.07 23.55 13.65
CA LEU A 175 1.40 22.74 12.63
C LEU A 175 2.42 22.27 11.59
N PRO A 176 3.36 21.35 11.95
CA PRO A 176 4.44 20.91 11.07
C PRO A 176 3.97 20.05 9.90
N ASP A 177 2.82 19.41 10.03
CA ASP A 177 2.25 18.49 9.04
C ASP A 177 1.36 19.20 8.02
N PRO A 178 1.11 18.60 6.84
CA PRO A 178 0.16 19.15 5.87
C PRO A 178 -1.20 19.37 6.50
N LEU A 179 -1.74 20.57 6.32
CA LEU A 179 -3.05 20.96 6.86
C LEU A 179 -4.17 20.12 6.22
N SER A 180 -5.13 19.69 7.02
CA SER A 180 -6.34 19.08 6.48
C SER A 180 -7.11 20.08 5.60
N PRO A 181 -7.83 19.62 4.56
CA PRO A 181 -8.67 20.52 3.75
C PRO A 181 -9.64 21.37 4.59
N LEU A 182 -10.21 20.79 5.65
CA LEU A 182 -11.11 21.50 6.56
C LEU A 182 -10.37 22.61 7.32
N PHE A 183 -9.14 22.35 7.79
CA PHE A 183 -8.36 23.37 8.48
C PHE A 183 -7.86 24.45 7.51
N ALA A 184 -7.50 24.08 6.28
CA ALA A 184 -7.08 25.03 5.26
C ALA A 184 -8.21 26.02 4.89
N THR A 185 -9.47 25.56 4.85
CA THR A 185 -10.61 26.42 4.51
C THR A 185 -11.18 27.21 5.70
N LEU A 186 -11.39 26.57 6.84
CA LEU A 186 -12.01 27.21 8.00
C LEU A 186 -10.98 27.77 8.99
N GLY A 187 -9.91 27.01 9.25
CA GLY A 187 -8.91 27.36 10.24
C GLY A 187 -8.08 28.57 9.82
N LEU A 188 -7.65 28.64 8.57
CA LEU A 188 -6.87 29.77 8.05
C LEU A 188 -7.70 31.05 7.99
N GLU A 189 -8.97 30.99 7.61
CA GLU A 189 -9.87 32.17 7.62
C GLU A 189 -10.05 32.73 9.03
N VAL A 190 -10.24 31.86 10.03
CA VAL A 190 -10.37 32.30 11.44
C VAL A 190 -9.06 32.92 11.93
N ILE A 191 -7.91 32.34 11.60
CA ILE A 191 -6.60 32.88 11.98
C ILE A 191 -6.36 34.24 11.32
N GLU A 192 -6.68 34.39 10.04
CA GLU A 192 -6.53 35.63 9.32
C GLU A 192 -7.44 36.75 9.93
N ALA A 193 -8.69 36.40 10.18
CA ALA A 193 -9.63 37.35 10.84
C ALA A 193 -9.14 37.74 12.24
N ALA A 194 -8.58 36.84 13.02
CA ALA A 194 -8.02 37.09 14.34
C ALA A 194 -6.77 38.01 14.25
N ASN A 195 -5.88 37.73 13.31
CA ASN A 195 -4.70 38.55 13.05
C ASN A 195 -5.09 39.96 12.61
N GLN A 196 -6.04 40.13 11.69
CA GLN A 196 -6.50 41.44 11.24
C GLN A 196 -7.09 42.29 12.39
N ARG A 197 -7.86 41.66 13.30
CA ARG A 197 -8.36 42.32 14.51
C ARG A 197 -7.23 42.72 15.43
N MET A 198 -6.31 41.88 15.70
CA MET A 198 -5.14 42.14 16.54
C MET A 198 -4.30 43.31 15.98
N TYR A 199 -4.02 43.30 14.67
CA TYR A 199 -3.28 44.39 14.02
C TYR A 199 -4.04 45.71 14.06
N ALA A 200 -5.37 45.69 13.86
CA ALA A 200 -6.18 46.92 13.95
C ALA A 200 -6.21 47.49 15.37
N GLU A 201 -6.21 46.64 16.40
CA GLU A 201 -6.22 47.10 17.80
C GLU A 201 -4.86 47.59 18.31
N PHE A 202 -3.75 46.91 17.91
CA PHE A 202 -2.43 47.14 18.50
C PHE A 202 -1.50 48.01 17.63
N ILE A 203 -1.68 48.04 16.31
CA ILE A 203 -0.75 48.69 15.37
C ILE A 203 -1.41 49.86 14.61
N GLY A 204 -2.76 49.90 14.61
CA GLY A 204 -3.52 50.96 13.95
C GLY A 204 -3.78 50.74 12.44
N PRO A 205 -4.56 51.62 11.78
CA PRO A 205 -5.16 51.38 10.45
C PRO A 205 -4.19 51.48 9.25
N SER A 206 -2.89 51.55 9.45
CA SER A 206 -1.90 51.77 8.38
C SER A 206 -1.07 50.55 7.98
N SER A 207 -1.43 49.37 8.43
CA SER A 207 -0.72 48.12 7.99
C SER A 207 -1.29 47.62 6.67
N PRO A 208 -0.45 47.24 5.68
CA PRO A 208 -0.94 46.64 4.45
C PRO A 208 -1.59 45.29 4.74
N SER A 209 -2.74 45.05 4.11
CA SER A 209 -3.47 43.78 4.22
C SER A 209 -2.56 42.63 3.77
N THR A 210 -2.21 41.75 4.71
CA THR A 210 -1.49 40.51 4.40
C THR A 210 -2.54 39.47 3.96
N THR A 211 -2.88 39.45 2.69
CA THR A 211 -3.72 38.39 2.13
C THR A 211 -2.88 37.11 2.06
N MET A 212 -3.30 36.06 2.77
CA MET A 212 -2.73 34.72 2.56
C MET A 212 -3.24 34.17 1.22
N PRO A 213 -2.36 33.64 0.38
CA PRO A 213 -2.78 32.97 -0.84
C PRO A 213 -3.47 31.65 -0.50
N THR A 214 -4.63 31.44 -1.10
CA THR A 214 -5.43 30.23 -1.07
C THR A 214 -4.77 29.09 -1.83
#